data_0b4489d74d21de58b5201fa8dfc5e760
#
_entry.id   0b4489d74d21de58b5201fa8dfc5e760
#
_cell.length_a   1.000
_cell.length_b   1.000
_cell.length_c   1.000
_cell.angle_alpha   90.00
_cell.angle_beta   90.00
_cell.angle_gamma   90.00
#
_symmetry.space_group_name_H-M   'P 1'
#
loop_
_entity.id
_entity.type
_entity.pdbx_description
1 polymer ?
#
loop_
_entity_poly.entity_id
_entity_poly.type
_entity_poly.pdbx_seq_one_letter_code
_entity_poly.pdbx_strand_id
1 'polypeptide(L)'
;MKVVLIGIGQAGGKVTQALAEFDYEMDFGAVTGAFAVNTAKSDLQEVDLDTMLIGQDRVKGHGVGGDNELGAEIMQAESTEVMDELDQRITSEVEGVMVVAGLGGGTGSGGAPALAKKLQQIY
;
A
#
# COMPACT_ATOMS: atom_id res chain seq x y z
N MET A 1 19.99 -1.56 -3.74
CA MET A 1 19.05 -0.76 -2.94
C MET A 1 18.06 -1.70 -2.24
N LYS A 2 17.82 -1.48 -0.97
CA LYS A 2 16.82 -2.25 -0.21
C LYS A 2 15.61 -1.40 0.07
N VAL A 3 14.43 -1.91 -0.28
CA VAL A 3 13.19 -1.15 -0.23
C VAL A 3 12.08 -1.93 0.44
N VAL A 4 11.14 -1.20 1.03
CA VAL A 4 9.84 -1.72 1.45
C VAL A 4 8.80 -1.29 0.42
N LEU A 5 7.94 -2.21 0.00
CA LEU A 5 6.87 -1.93 -0.97
C LEU A 5 5.53 -1.78 -0.26
N ILE A 6 4.78 -0.76 -0.61
CA ILE A 6 3.39 -0.59 -0.18
C ILE A 6 2.51 -0.56 -1.44
N GLY A 7 1.67 -1.57 -1.60
CA GLY A 7 0.70 -1.62 -2.69
C GLY A 7 -0.63 -1.05 -2.24
N ILE A 8 -1.17 -0.09 -2.97
CA ILE A 8 -2.43 0.57 -2.63
C ILE A 8 -3.47 0.32 -3.70
N GLY A 9 -4.62 -0.21 -3.31
CA GLY A 9 -5.69 -0.57 -4.21
C GLY A 9 -5.46 -1.92 -4.87
N GLN A 10 -6.36 -2.32 -5.77
CA GLN A 10 -6.31 -3.62 -6.42
C GLN A 10 -5.06 -3.80 -7.27
N ALA A 11 -4.82 -2.89 -8.19
CA ALA A 11 -3.66 -2.97 -9.08
C ALA A 11 -2.35 -2.85 -8.30
N GLY A 12 -2.28 -1.91 -7.35
CA GLY A 12 -1.10 -1.73 -6.50
C GLY A 12 -0.74 -2.97 -5.72
N GLY A 13 -1.74 -3.64 -5.14
CA GLY A 13 -1.53 -4.89 -4.41
C GLY A 13 -1.00 -6.01 -5.29
N LYS A 14 -1.58 -6.19 -6.48
CA LYS A 14 -1.15 -7.24 -7.42
C LYS A 14 0.25 -7.00 -7.97
N VAL A 15 0.57 -5.76 -8.33
CA VAL A 15 1.91 -5.41 -8.81
C VAL A 15 2.95 -5.58 -7.70
N THR A 16 2.62 -5.16 -6.49
CA THR A 16 3.51 -5.32 -5.33
C THR A 16 3.81 -6.80 -5.07
N GLN A 17 2.79 -7.65 -5.12
CA GLN A 17 2.98 -9.09 -4.99
C GLN A 17 3.91 -9.63 -6.07
N ALA A 18 3.69 -9.25 -7.33
CA ALA A 18 4.51 -9.72 -8.44
C ALA A 18 5.98 -9.28 -8.29
N LEU A 19 6.22 -8.07 -7.84
CA LEU A 19 7.57 -7.55 -7.60
C LEU A 19 8.26 -8.31 -6.47
N ALA A 20 7.55 -8.55 -5.36
CA ALA A 20 8.12 -9.28 -4.23
C ALA A 20 8.45 -10.73 -4.61
N GLU A 21 7.56 -11.39 -5.35
CA GLU A 21 7.80 -12.76 -5.84
C GLU A 21 8.99 -12.83 -6.78
N PHE A 22 9.09 -11.90 -7.70
CA PHE A 22 10.21 -11.83 -8.65
C PHE A 22 11.54 -11.62 -7.92
N ASP A 23 11.58 -10.71 -6.95
CA ASP A 23 12.76 -10.48 -6.12
C ASP A 23 13.21 -11.75 -5.40
N TYR A 24 12.24 -12.48 -4.84
CA TYR A 24 12.50 -13.74 -4.14
C TYR A 24 13.03 -14.81 -5.09
N GLU A 25 12.37 -15.00 -6.24
CA GLU A 25 12.77 -16.01 -7.23
C GLU A 25 14.16 -15.76 -7.80
N MET A 26 14.51 -14.48 -8.03
CA MET A 26 15.80 -14.09 -8.57
C MET A 26 16.89 -13.93 -7.51
N ASP A 27 16.52 -14.05 -6.24
CA ASP A 27 17.44 -13.92 -5.10
C ASP A 27 18.18 -12.58 -5.07
N PHE A 28 17.51 -11.51 -5.46
CA PHE A 28 18.11 -10.16 -5.43
C PHE A 28 18.22 -9.59 -4.03
N GLY A 29 17.31 -9.94 -3.13
CA GLY A 29 17.28 -9.42 -1.77
C GLY A 29 17.01 -7.92 -1.69
N ALA A 30 16.33 -7.35 -2.69
CA ALA A 30 16.05 -5.92 -2.75
C ALA A 30 14.76 -5.55 -1.99
N VAL A 31 13.76 -6.42 -1.97
CA VAL A 31 12.50 -6.19 -1.26
C VAL A 31 12.61 -6.79 0.14
N THR A 32 12.69 -5.92 1.14
CA THR A 32 12.86 -6.34 2.54
C THR A 32 11.53 -6.45 3.29
N GLY A 33 10.47 -5.90 2.73
CA GLY A 33 9.13 -6.01 3.26
C GLY A 33 8.13 -5.53 2.23
N ALA A 34 6.91 -6.04 2.31
CA ALA A 34 5.85 -5.65 1.40
C ALA A 34 4.49 -5.87 2.06
N PHE A 35 3.56 -4.95 1.84
CA PHE A 35 2.18 -5.15 2.27
C PHE A 35 1.22 -4.42 1.35
N ALA A 36 -0.04 -4.84 1.38
CA ALA A 36 -1.09 -4.28 0.54
C ALA A 36 -2.13 -3.57 1.41
N VAL A 37 -2.53 -2.38 0.99
CA VAL A 37 -3.54 -1.55 1.65
C VAL A 37 -4.70 -1.34 0.69
N ASN A 38 -5.90 -1.56 1.16
CA ASN A 38 -7.11 -1.36 0.33
C ASN A 38 -8.31 -1.05 1.20
N THR A 39 -9.33 -0.48 0.58
CA THR A 39 -10.66 -0.27 1.16
C THR A 39 -11.63 -1.40 0.78
N ALA A 40 -11.28 -2.23 -0.16
CA ALA A 40 -12.06 -3.38 -0.63
C ALA A 40 -11.50 -4.68 -0.06
N LYS A 41 -12.24 -5.31 0.83
CA LYS A 41 -11.83 -6.56 1.46
C LYS A 41 -11.63 -7.67 0.44
N SER A 42 -12.51 -7.75 -0.58
CA SER A 42 -12.41 -8.78 -1.61
C SER A 42 -11.11 -8.70 -2.40
N ASP A 43 -10.63 -7.49 -2.68
CA ASP A 43 -9.36 -7.29 -3.39
C ASP A 43 -8.16 -7.76 -2.55
N LEU A 44 -8.20 -7.53 -1.24
CA LEU A 44 -7.14 -7.98 -0.34
C LEU A 44 -7.06 -9.50 -0.24
N GLN A 45 -8.20 -10.18 -0.39
CA GLN A 45 -8.25 -11.64 -0.37
C GLN A 45 -7.56 -12.27 -1.59
N GLU A 46 -7.35 -11.50 -2.66
CA GLU A 46 -6.72 -11.97 -3.90
C GLU A 46 -5.19 -11.88 -3.88
N VAL A 47 -4.60 -11.24 -2.87
CA VAL A 47 -3.15 -11.07 -2.80
C VAL A 47 -2.56 -11.94 -1.70
N ASP A 48 -1.36 -12.47 -1.97
CA ASP A 48 -0.58 -13.27 -1.02
C ASP A 48 0.53 -12.43 -0.41
N LEU A 49 0.11 -11.41 0.33
CA LEU A 49 0.95 -10.48 1.10
C LEU A 49 0.27 -10.22 2.43
N ASP A 50 1.00 -9.62 3.35
CA ASP A 50 0.37 -8.98 4.50
C ASP A 50 -0.60 -7.91 3.98
N THR A 51 -1.78 -7.84 4.56
CA THR A 51 -2.83 -6.93 4.10
C THR A 51 -3.29 -6.02 5.21
N MET A 52 -3.76 -4.83 4.82
CA MET A 52 -4.33 -3.86 5.73
C MET A 52 -5.60 -3.27 5.10
N LEU A 53 -6.73 -3.46 5.77
CA LEU A 53 -8.01 -2.90 5.34
C LEU A 53 -8.20 -1.54 6.02
N ILE A 54 -8.42 -0.51 5.22
CA ILE A 54 -8.69 0.85 5.71
C ILE A 54 -10.09 1.29 5.28
N GLY A 55 -10.60 2.34 5.91
CA GLY A 55 -11.90 2.91 5.57
C GLY A 55 -13.09 2.10 6.03
N GLN A 56 -12.93 1.21 7.02
CA GLN A 56 -14.02 0.38 7.53
C GLN A 56 -15.21 1.22 7.97
N ASP A 57 -14.99 2.36 8.60
CA ASP A 57 -16.05 3.25 9.09
C ASP A 57 -16.81 3.92 7.95
N ARG A 58 -16.19 4.09 6.80
CA ARG A 58 -16.73 4.83 5.66
C ARG A 58 -17.36 3.90 4.62
N VAL A 59 -16.69 2.81 4.26
CA VAL A 59 -17.11 1.95 3.15
C VAL A 59 -17.32 0.49 3.54
N LYS A 60 -17.05 0.13 4.78
CA LYS A 60 -17.36 -1.20 5.37
C LYS A 60 -16.80 -2.38 4.55
N GLY A 61 -15.61 -2.20 3.99
CA GLY A 61 -14.96 -3.23 3.20
C GLY A 61 -15.41 -3.33 1.74
N HIS A 62 -16.27 -2.44 1.28
CA HIS A 62 -16.83 -2.49 -0.08
C HIS A 62 -16.00 -1.73 -1.12
N GLY A 63 -14.98 -0.98 -0.68
CA GLY A 63 -14.20 -0.15 -1.58
C GLY A 63 -14.84 1.20 -1.86
N VAL A 64 -14.11 2.05 -2.59
CA VAL A 64 -14.56 3.42 -2.88
C VAL A 64 -15.20 3.58 -4.26
N GLY A 65 -15.29 2.51 -5.03
CA GLY A 65 -16.00 2.53 -6.33
C GLY A 65 -15.40 3.48 -7.35
N GLY A 66 -14.09 3.64 -7.38
CA GLY A 66 -13.43 4.56 -8.30
C GLY A 66 -13.41 6.02 -7.85
N ASP A 67 -13.94 6.32 -6.66
CA ASP A 67 -13.94 7.68 -6.12
C ASP A 67 -12.59 8.01 -5.49
N ASN A 68 -11.75 8.71 -6.23
CA ASN A 68 -10.40 9.04 -5.77
C ASN A 68 -10.38 10.07 -4.64
N GLU A 69 -11.36 10.96 -4.58
CA GLU A 69 -11.47 11.92 -3.46
C GLU A 69 -11.74 11.18 -2.15
N LEU A 70 -12.66 10.23 -2.19
CA LEU A 70 -12.96 9.41 -1.01
C LEU A 70 -11.76 8.54 -0.63
N GLY A 71 -11.05 7.99 -1.61
CA GLY A 71 -9.82 7.25 -1.38
C GLY A 71 -8.76 8.09 -0.68
N ALA A 72 -8.57 9.33 -1.11
CA ALA A 72 -7.64 10.27 -0.48
C ALA A 72 -8.05 10.62 0.94
N GLU A 73 -9.33 10.90 1.17
CA GLU A 73 -9.86 11.22 2.50
C GLU A 73 -9.64 10.07 3.50
N ILE A 74 -9.92 8.85 3.07
CA ILE A 74 -9.72 7.66 3.91
C ILE A 74 -8.24 7.49 4.24
N MET A 75 -7.37 7.61 3.24
CA MET A 75 -5.92 7.47 3.47
C MET A 75 -5.40 8.54 4.44
N GLN A 76 -5.84 9.78 4.29
CA GLN A 76 -5.46 10.85 5.22
C GLN A 76 -5.94 10.57 6.64
N ALA A 77 -7.19 10.08 6.79
CA ALA A 77 -7.75 9.79 8.09
C ALA A 77 -7.04 8.64 8.80
N GLU A 78 -6.56 7.65 8.04
CA GLU A 78 -5.92 6.45 8.60
C GLU A 78 -4.43 6.38 8.31
N SER A 79 -3.81 7.50 7.94
CA SER A 79 -2.38 7.53 7.61
C SER A 79 -1.49 7.11 8.79
N THR A 80 -1.87 7.43 10.01
CA THR A 80 -1.09 7.03 11.20
C THR A 80 -1.00 5.51 11.31
N GLU A 81 -2.12 4.82 11.13
CA GLU A 81 -2.17 3.36 11.18
C GLU A 81 -1.35 2.73 10.07
N VAL A 82 -1.42 3.30 8.85
CA VAL A 82 -0.62 2.83 7.72
C VAL A 82 0.87 3.05 7.99
N MET A 83 1.23 4.20 8.55
CA MET A 83 2.62 4.50 8.91
C MET A 83 3.15 3.57 9.98
N ASP A 84 2.32 3.20 10.96
CA ASP A 84 2.71 2.25 12.01
C ASP A 84 3.02 0.87 11.40
N GLU A 85 2.22 0.42 10.44
CA GLU A 85 2.48 -0.83 9.72
C GLU A 85 3.79 -0.75 8.93
N LEU A 86 4.04 0.39 8.28
CA LEU A 86 5.28 0.62 7.58
C LEU A 86 6.48 0.58 8.51
N ASP A 87 6.40 1.27 9.65
CA ASP A 87 7.50 1.36 10.61
C ASP A 87 7.96 -0.01 11.11
N GLN A 88 7.04 -0.97 11.23
CA GLN A 88 7.39 -2.33 11.62
C GLN A 88 8.33 -3.03 10.62
N ARG A 89 8.38 -2.54 9.38
CA ARG A 89 9.19 -3.09 8.29
C ARG A 89 10.45 -2.28 8.01
N ILE A 90 10.57 -1.11 8.61
CA ILE A 90 11.74 -0.25 8.43
C ILE A 90 12.84 -0.71 9.37
N THR A 91 13.98 -1.07 8.79
CA THR A 91 15.20 -1.43 9.50
C THR A 91 16.35 -0.52 9.04
N SER A 92 17.50 -0.66 9.68
CA SER A 92 18.68 0.13 9.28
C SER A 92 19.15 -0.15 7.85
N GLU A 93 18.74 -1.26 7.26
CA GLU A 93 19.10 -1.64 5.88
C GLU A 93 18.20 -1.01 4.82
N VAL A 94 17.02 -0.53 5.18
CA VAL A 94 16.04 0.01 4.23
C VAL A 94 16.48 1.38 3.76
N GLU A 95 16.61 1.53 2.45
CA GLU A 95 17.07 2.76 1.80
C GLU A 95 15.91 3.57 1.21
N GLY A 96 14.74 2.95 1.03
CA GLY A 96 13.59 3.65 0.47
C GLY A 96 12.29 2.89 0.64
N VAL A 97 11.20 3.61 0.43
CA VAL A 97 9.84 3.08 0.42
C VAL A 97 9.27 3.33 -0.97
N MET A 98 8.74 2.29 -1.59
CA MET A 98 8.10 2.40 -2.89
C MET A 98 6.59 2.24 -2.73
N VAL A 99 5.85 3.27 -3.11
CA VAL A 99 4.39 3.26 -3.11
C VAL A 99 3.92 2.89 -4.51
N VAL A 100 3.15 1.80 -4.61
CA VAL A 100 2.70 1.25 -5.91
C VAL A 100 1.19 1.35 -5.98
N ALA A 101 0.69 1.99 -7.04
CA ALA A 101 -0.75 2.16 -7.23
C ALA A 101 -1.10 2.23 -8.72
N GLY A 102 -2.30 1.78 -9.07
CA GLY A 102 -2.85 1.99 -10.38
C GLY A 102 -3.58 3.33 -10.46
N LEU A 103 -3.62 3.93 -11.64
CA LEU A 103 -4.27 5.23 -11.83
C LEU A 103 -5.79 5.15 -12.02
N GLY A 104 -6.31 3.96 -12.33
CA GLY A 104 -7.74 3.78 -12.62
C GLY A 104 -8.61 3.52 -11.39
N GLY A 105 -8.04 3.16 -10.26
CA GLY A 105 -8.78 2.82 -9.05
C GLY A 105 -8.91 4.01 -8.09
N GLY A 106 -9.99 4.07 -7.33
CA GLY A 106 -10.23 5.17 -6.38
C GLY A 106 -9.30 5.15 -5.18
N THR A 107 -9.08 3.98 -4.58
CA THR A 107 -8.21 3.83 -3.41
C THR A 107 -6.77 4.14 -3.76
N GLY A 108 -6.25 3.54 -4.83
CA GLY A 108 -4.86 3.73 -5.25
C GLY A 108 -4.60 5.12 -5.80
N SER A 109 -5.42 5.58 -6.75
CA SER A 109 -5.22 6.87 -7.40
C SER A 109 -5.40 8.06 -6.45
N GLY A 110 -6.31 7.93 -5.48
CA GLY A 110 -6.51 8.95 -4.45
C GLY A 110 -5.58 8.80 -3.25
N GLY A 111 -5.41 7.57 -2.77
CA GLY A 111 -4.66 7.29 -1.56
C GLY A 111 -3.14 7.38 -1.71
N ALA A 112 -2.61 6.96 -2.86
CA ALA A 112 -1.15 6.94 -3.06
C ALA A 112 -0.51 8.32 -2.95
N PRO A 113 -1.02 9.37 -3.62
CA PRO A 113 -0.47 10.71 -3.44
C PRO A 113 -0.56 11.21 -2.00
N ALA A 114 -1.67 10.93 -1.32
CA ALA A 114 -1.86 11.34 0.07
C ALA A 114 -0.82 10.66 0.99
N LEU A 115 -0.60 9.37 0.81
CA LEU A 115 0.39 8.65 1.60
C LEU A 115 1.81 9.10 1.26
N ALA A 116 2.14 9.27 -0.01
CA ALA A 116 3.47 9.71 -0.43
C ALA A 116 3.83 11.07 0.18
N LYS A 117 2.89 11.99 0.21
CA LYS A 117 3.09 13.30 0.85
C LYS A 117 3.38 13.16 2.34
N LYS A 118 2.67 12.28 3.02
CA LYS A 118 2.88 12.00 4.44
C LYS A 118 4.26 11.40 4.68
N LEU A 119 4.68 10.46 3.83
CA LEU A 119 6.01 9.84 3.91
C LEU A 119 7.13 10.87 3.77
N GLN A 120 6.99 11.83 2.87
CA GLN A 120 7.98 12.89 2.68
C GLN A 120 8.15 13.76 3.92
N GLN A 121 7.12 13.91 4.73
CA GLN A 121 7.18 14.70 5.96
C GLN A 121 7.91 13.99 7.09
N ILE A 122 7.97 12.65 7.07
CA ILE A 122 8.51 11.83 8.14
C ILE A 122 9.89 11.26 7.78
N TYR A 123 10.04 10.84 6.55
CA TYR A 123 11.27 10.28 6.01
C TYR A 123 11.83 11.19 4.92
#